data_7bc2c7de13c18de649c43767bb665129
#
_entry.id   7bc2c7de13c18de649c43767bb665129
#
_cell.length_a   1.000
_cell.length_b   1.000
_cell.length_c   1.000
_cell.angle_alpha   90.00
_cell.angle_beta   90.00
_cell.angle_gamma   90.00
#
_symmetry.space_group_name_H-M   'P 1'
#
loop_
_entity.id
_entity.type
_entity.pdbx_description
1 polymer ?
#
loop_
_entity_poly.entity_id
_entity_poly.type
_entity_poly.pdbx_seq_one_letter_code
_entity_poly.pdbx_strand_id
1 'polypeptide(L)'
;MAAKKEIRSDNTYMISTDDTDNPKLGAKILSDGRESLFLDYYLGYKMVYNEAKDKEVAKKERKRESLKLYLWQAPRTPLERQQNKETLELAKGIRFEREQELKDGKLGYRLKAKEINFFDFIQAYYEEYTKADKRMIKAAVKRFTDFIALEYPLYKNNISPERVSHDMMEQFVEYLQGTSKGEGALTHWKRWKKIVKAAVKKDILRKDPCEDIVCKADEDALKKDILSIEEMQQLIGTTYKEQNMETRRAFIFTLYTGIRFCDIKDLTFGNVDYSNKILSFNQKKTQGHSSKSYVSIPLNDGLLSLIGEASTDSPDEKIFKLPSQTMCLKALRHWTAKAGIKKHIAWHCGRHINSSYPLKTRNLQRLSA
;
A
#
# COMPACT_ATOMS: atom_id res chain seq x y z
N MET A 1 31.71 50.87 -4.49
CA MET A 1 32.90 50.02 -4.81
C MET A 1 32.41 48.79 -5.55
N ALA A 2 32.85 48.55 -6.79
CA ALA A 2 32.49 47.33 -7.54
C ALA A 2 33.18 46.15 -6.86
N ALA A 3 32.40 45.13 -6.49
CA ALA A 3 32.96 43.91 -5.91
C ALA A 3 33.96 43.27 -6.88
N LYS A 4 35.15 42.93 -6.38
CA LYS A 4 36.21 42.33 -7.19
C LYS A 4 35.72 41.01 -7.75
N LYS A 5 35.64 40.90 -9.10
CA LYS A 5 35.22 39.65 -9.76
C LYS A 5 36.22 38.53 -9.42
N GLU A 6 35.78 37.50 -8.74
CA GLU A 6 36.63 36.33 -8.45
C GLU A 6 36.61 35.40 -9.66
N ILE A 7 37.65 35.50 -10.52
CA ILE A 7 37.76 34.74 -11.76
C ILE A 7 38.40 33.37 -11.43
N ARG A 8 37.71 32.30 -11.83
CA ARG A 8 38.15 30.90 -11.69
C ARG A 8 39.18 30.53 -12.76
N SER A 9 39.85 29.41 -12.57
CA SER A 9 40.82 28.86 -13.53
C SER A 9 40.28 28.57 -14.92
N ASP A 10 38.97 28.42 -15.08
CA ASP A 10 38.28 28.20 -16.37
C ASP A 10 37.76 29.49 -17.02
N ASN A 11 38.31 30.65 -16.61
CA ASN A 11 37.88 31.98 -17.03
C ASN A 11 36.40 32.30 -16.77
N THR A 12 35.81 31.68 -15.77
CA THR A 12 34.41 31.94 -15.38
C THR A 12 34.35 32.68 -14.05
N TYR A 13 33.29 33.47 -13.85
CA TYR A 13 32.96 34.08 -12.56
C TYR A 13 31.45 34.07 -12.34
N MET A 14 30.99 34.18 -11.11
CA MET A 14 29.57 34.26 -10.81
C MET A 14 29.12 35.70 -10.69
N ILE A 15 27.95 35.98 -11.30
CA ILE A 15 27.25 37.27 -11.22
C ILE A 15 26.26 37.22 -10.05
N SER A 16 25.59 36.08 -9.84
CA SER A 16 24.77 35.87 -8.65
C SER A 16 25.62 35.79 -7.40
N THR A 17 25.35 36.64 -6.42
CA THR A 17 26.06 36.74 -5.15
C THR A 17 25.38 35.98 -4.02
N ASP A 18 24.11 35.64 -4.17
CA ASP A 18 23.35 34.91 -3.16
C ASP A 18 23.66 33.39 -3.26
N ASP A 19 24.04 32.82 -2.13
CA ASP A 19 24.30 31.37 -2.03
C ASP A 19 23.07 30.51 -2.13
N THR A 20 21.90 31.08 -1.93
CA THR A 20 20.61 30.38 -2.06
C THR A 20 20.11 30.29 -3.51
N ASP A 21 20.68 31.07 -4.42
CA ASP A 21 20.30 31.05 -5.86
C ASP A 21 20.61 29.70 -6.51
N ASN A 22 19.61 29.12 -7.16
CA ASN A 22 19.79 27.94 -8.01
C ASN A 22 18.74 27.98 -9.15
N PRO A 23 19.15 28.14 -10.42
CA PRO A 23 20.54 28.22 -10.90
C PRO A 23 21.21 29.54 -10.57
N LYS A 24 22.54 29.54 -10.51
CA LYS A 24 23.36 30.76 -10.40
C LYS A 24 23.68 31.31 -11.80
N LEU A 25 23.56 32.62 -11.96
CA LEU A 25 23.99 33.30 -13.18
C LEU A 25 25.50 33.52 -13.12
N GLY A 26 26.20 33.10 -14.16
CA GLY A 26 27.63 33.29 -14.31
C GLY A 26 27.98 33.81 -15.71
N ALA A 27 29.24 34.25 -15.84
CA ALA A 27 29.83 34.68 -17.10
C ALA A 27 31.18 33.99 -17.36
N LYS A 28 31.46 33.70 -18.61
CA LYS A 28 32.74 33.18 -19.12
C LYS A 28 33.36 34.21 -20.03
N ILE A 29 34.61 34.60 -19.71
CA ILE A 29 35.42 35.54 -20.52
C ILE A 29 35.87 34.81 -21.79
N LEU A 30 35.62 35.42 -22.92
CA LEU A 30 36.00 34.92 -24.25
C LEU A 30 37.24 35.69 -24.75
N SER A 31 38.00 35.09 -25.67
CA SER A 31 39.22 35.68 -26.25
C SER A 31 38.95 36.90 -27.16
N ASP A 32 37.70 37.08 -27.56
CA ASP A 32 37.26 38.18 -28.44
C ASP A 32 36.81 39.46 -27.69
N GLY A 33 37.04 39.52 -26.36
CA GLY A 33 36.68 40.67 -25.53
C GLY A 33 35.20 40.71 -25.12
N ARG A 34 34.46 39.62 -25.30
CA ARG A 34 33.09 39.45 -24.82
C ARG A 34 33.03 38.52 -23.63
N GLU A 35 31.92 38.55 -22.91
CA GLU A 35 31.61 37.62 -21.83
C GLU A 35 30.35 36.85 -22.19
N SER A 36 30.39 35.51 -22.22
CA SER A 36 29.25 34.66 -22.50
C SER A 36 28.55 34.33 -21.21
N LEU A 37 27.23 34.57 -21.13
CA LEU A 37 26.40 34.30 -19.96
C LEU A 37 25.91 32.83 -19.92
N PHE A 38 25.90 32.25 -18.71
CA PHE A 38 25.43 30.89 -18.48
C PHE A 38 24.70 30.76 -17.14
N LEU A 39 23.88 29.75 -17.02
CA LEU A 39 23.28 29.31 -15.77
C LEU A 39 24.02 28.07 -15.24
N ASP A 40 24.37 28.07 -13.95
CA ASP A 40 25.05 26.97 -13.26
C ASP A 40 24.05 26.33 -12.28
N TYR A 41 23.55 25.17 -12.65
CA TYR A 41 22.61 24.38 -11.83
C TYR A 41 23.37 23.51 -10.86
N TYR A 42 23.00 23.57 -9.60
CA TYR A 42 23.41 22.60 -8.59
C TYR A 42 22.34 21.50 -8.47
N LEU A 43 22.73 20.27 -8.76
CA LEU A 43 21.83 19.11 -8.83
C LEU A 43 21.93 18.19 -7.62
N GLY A 44 22.76 18.54 -6.64
CA GLY A 44 23.01 17.72 -5.46
C GLY A 44 24.39 17.05 -5.46
N TYR A 45 24.48 15.89 -4.82
CA TYR A 45 25.68 15.08 -4.77
C TYR A 45 25.46 13.77 -5.52
N LYS A 46 26.47 13.35 -6.28
CA LYS A 46 26.57 12.03 -6.90
C LYS A 46 27.72 11.29 -6.24
N MET A 47 27.49 10.05 -5.83
CA MET A 47 28.56 9.17 -5.37
C MET A 47 29.41 8.75 -6.58
N VAL A 48 30.69 8.97 -6.51
CA VAL A 48 31.67 8.60 -7.54
C VAL A 48 32.79 7.84 -6.87
N TYR A 49 33.11 6.67 -7.40
CA TYR A 49 34.23 5.89 -6.93
C TYR A 49 35.56 6.63 -7.23
N ASN A 50 36.38 6.83 -6.21
CA ASN A 50 37.67 7.47 -6.32
C ASN A 50 38.76 6.41 -6.19
N GLU A 51 39.36 6.04 -7.32
CA GLU A 51 40.42 5.02 -7.38
C GLU A 51 41.63 5.37 -6.49
N ALA A 52 42.00 6.65 -6.36
CA ALA A 52 43.13 7.07 -5.54
C ALA A 52 42.88 6.94 -4.02
N LYS A 53 41.61 6.85 -3.60
CA LYS A 53 41.19 6.73 -2.19
C LYS A 53 40.54 5.42 -1.88
N ASP A 54 40.37 4.55 -2.89
CA ASP A 54 39.70 3.25 -2.81
C ASP A 54 38.35 3.31 -2.06
N LYS A 55 37.56 4.35 -2.34
CA LYS A 55 36.24 4.56 -1.72
C LYS A 55 35.33 5.45 -2.56
N GLU A 56 34.04 5.31 -2.36
CA GLU A 56 33.05 6.23 -2.90
C GLU A 56 33.12 7.59 -2.21
N VAL A 57 33.16 8.64 -3.02
CA VAL A 57 33.21 10.02 -2.55
C VAL A 57 32.03 10.80 -3.13
N ALA A 58 31.38 11.57 -2.27
CA ALA A 58 30.31 12.46 -2.70
C ALA A 58 30.89 13.63 -3.52
N LYS A 59 30.57 13.68 -4.82
CA LYS A 59 30.93 14.76 -5.72
C LYS A 59 29.72 15.63 -6.02
N LYS A 60 29.88 16.97 -5.95
CA LYS A 60 28.81 17.90 -6.34
C LYS A 60 28.49 17.73 -7.82
N GLU A 61 27.23 17.44 -8.13
CA GLU A 61 26.74 17.36 -9.50
C GLU A 61 26.26 18.74 -9.93
N ARG A 62 26.78 19.22 -11.07
CA ARG A 62 26.44 20.52 -11.64
C ARG A 62 26.18 20.37 -13.12
N LYS A 63 25.23 21.16 -13.63
CA LYS A 63 24.94 21.31 -15.07
C LYS A 63 25.03 22.77 -15.44
N ARG A 64 25.67 23.08 -16.57
CA ARG A 64 25.72 24.44 -17.12
C ARG A 64 24.87 24.53 -18.38
N GLU A 65 24.07 25.61 -18.47
CA GLU A 65 23.27 25.98 -19.63
C GLU A 65 23.75 27.31 -20.17
N SER A 66 24.22 27.35 -21.42
CA SER A 66 24.61 28.60 -22.07
C SER A 66 23.35 29.37 -22.52
N LEU A 67 23.26 30.63 -22.12
CA LEU A 67 22.14 31.51 -22.51
C LEU A 67 22.28 32.08 -23.93
N LYS A 68 23.47 31.93 -24.55
CA LYS A 68 23.81 32.57 -25.86
C LYS A 68 23.64 34.09 -25.81
N LEU A 69 23.78 34.69 -24.63
CA LEU A 69 23.77 36.12 -24.39
C LEU A 69 25.19 36.56 -24.09
N TYR A 70 25.57 37.72 -24.57
CA TYR A 70 26.93 38.20 -24.49
C TYR A 70 26.98 39.63 -23.95
N LEU A 71 27.98 39.91 -23.11
CA LEU A 71 28.31 41.24 -22.60
C LEU A 71 29.63 41.71 -23.21
N TRP A 72 29.79 43.01 -23.39
CA TRP A 72 31.11 43.63 -23.64
C TRP A 72 31.91 43.65 -22.36
N GLN A 73 33.08 43.04 -22.35
CA GLN A 73 33.94 42.97 -21.17
C GLN A 73 34.42 44.37 -20.70
N ALA A 74 34.72 45.26 -21.65
CA ALA A 74 35.14 46.62 -21.42
C ALA A 74 34.34 47.60 -22.31
N PRO A 75 33.08 47.92 -21.98
CA PRO A 75 32.23 48.79 -22.80
C PRO A 75 32.81 50.22 -22.83
N ARG A 76 33.09 50.73 -24.04
CA ARG A 76 33.69 52.04 -24.27
C ARG A 76 32.61 53.10 -24.54
N THR A 77 31.57 52.76 -25.22
CA THR A 77 30.53 53.73 -25.64
C THR A 77 29.31 53.67 -24.66
N PRO A 78 28.52 54.77 -24.58
CA PRO A 78 27.25 54.73 -23.85
C PRO A 78 26.27 53.65 -24.35
N LEU A 79 26.28 53.40 -25.67
CA LEU A 79 25.45 52.36 -26.27
C LEU A 79 25.83 50.96 -25.81
N GLU A 80 27.11 50.62 -25.77
CA GLU A 80 27.58 49.31 -25.29
C GLU A 80 27.26 49.12 -23.81
N ARG A 81 27.32 50.18 -22.99
CA ARG A 81 26.90 50.11 -21.57
C ARG A 81 25.43 49.85 -21.42
N GLN A 82 24.61 50.49 -22.26
CA GLN A 82 23.16 50.28 -22.28
C GLN A 82 22.81 48.85 -22.73
N GLN A 83 23.45 48.34 -23.78
CA GLN A 83 23.31 46.95 -24.25
C GLN A 83 23.67 45.94 -23.15
N ASN A 84 24.80 46.16 -22.44
CA ASN A 84 25.16 45.29 -21.33
C ASN A 84 24.13 45.28 -20.20
N LYS A 85 23.54 46.44 -19.89
CA LYS A 85 22.49 46.55 -18.88
C LYS A 85 21.24 45.76 -19.26
N GLU A 86 20.77 45.97 -20.49
CA GLU A 86 19.57 45.29 -21.02
C GLU A 86 19.80 43.75 -21.08
N THR A 87 20.95 43.33 -21.60
CA THR A 87 21.32 41.92 -21.70
C THR A 87 21.40 41.28 -20.31
N LEU A 88 21.93 41.98 -19.31
CA LEU A 88 22.01 41.47 -17.94
C LEU A 88 20.63 41.37 -17.29
N GLU A 89 19.75 42.34 -17.49
CA GLU A 89 18.37 42.27 -17.01
C GLU A 89 17.61 41.12 -17.67
N LEU A 90 17.78 40.89 -18.97
CA LEU A 90 17.22 39.74 -19.68
C LEU A 90 17.74 38.42 -19.10
N ALA A 91 19.05 38.29 -18.85
CA ALA A 91 19.63 37.10 -18.27
C ALA A 91 19.13 36.83 -16.86
N LYS A 92 18.89 37.86 -16.04
CA LYS A 92 18.28 37.75 -14.72
C LYS A 92 16.81 37.28 -14.82
N GLY A 93 16.05 37.78 -15.79
CA GLY A 93 14.69 37.33 -16.07
C GLY A 93 14.66 35.83 -16.41
N ILE A 94 15.52 35.41 -17.37
CA ILE A 94 15.64 33.98 -17.73
C ILE A 94 16.04 33.13 -16.51
N ARG A 95 17.01 33.59 -15.70
CA ARG A 95 17.40 32.90 -14.46
C ARG A 95 16.19 32.70 -13.53
N PHE A 96 15.38 33.76 -13.35
CA PHE A 96 14.20 33.68 -12.51
C PHE A 96 13.16 32.70 -13.05
N GLU A 97 12.90 32.70 -14.36
CA GLU A 97 12.01 31.72 -15.00
C GLU A 97 12.51 30.28 -14.78
N ARG A 98 13.82 30.05 -15.00
CA ARG A 98 14.43 28.74 -14.77
C ARG A 98 14.39 28.31 -13.29
N GLU A 99 14.50 29.27 -12.38
CA GLU A 99 14.32 29.00 -10.94
C GLU A 99 12.88 28.58 -10.63
N GLN A 100 11.86 29.23 -11.22
CA GLN A 100 10.46 28.83 -11.08
C GLN A 100 10.21 27.45 -11.70
N GLU A 101 10.75 27.19 -12.89
CA GLU A 101 10.66 25.87 -13.52
C GLU A 101 11.27 24.74 -12.65
N LEU A 102 12.37 25.04 -11.97
CA LEU A 102 12.96 24.13 -10.99
C LEU A 102 12.04 23.93 -9.78
N LYS A 103 11.48 25.01 -9.23
CA LYS A 103 10.52 24.96 -8.13
C LYS A 103 9.27 24.19 -8.50
N ASP A 104 8.76 24.39 -9.72
CA ASP A 104 7.59 23.68 -10.24
C ASP A 104 7.89 22.21 -10.62
N GLY A 105 9.14 21.78 -10.51
CA GLY A 105 9.55 20.39 -10.77
C GLY A 105 9.63 20.00 -12.24
N LYS A 106 9.49 20.94 -13.19
CA LYS A 106 9.55 20.68 -14.64
C LYS A 106 10.90 20.12 -15.11
N LEU A 107 12.00 20.48 -14.40
CA LEU A 107 13.35 19.98 -14.69
C LEU A 107 13.79 18.82 -13.80
N GLY A 108 12.91 18.28 -12.98
CA GLY A 108 13.22 17.11 -12.15
C GLY A 108 14.03 17.39 -10.88
N TYR A 109 14.36 18.64 -10.56
CA TYR A 109 15.17 18.99 -9.40
C TYR A 109 14.38 19.80 -8.38
N ARG A 110 14.43 19.39 -7.09
CA ARG A 110 13.93 20.21 -5.98
C ARG A 110 15.04 21.13 -5.47
N LEU A 111 14.75 22.43 -5.42
CA LEU A 111 15.51 23.35 -4.59
C LEU A 111 15.34 22.96 -3.14
N LYS A 112 16.45 22.82 -2.37
CA LYS A 112 16.50 22.53 -0.92
C LYS A 112 15.14 22.52 -0.22
N ALA A 113 14.25 21.59 -0.59
CA ALA A 113 13.14 21.26 0.26
C ALA A 113 13.75 20.66 1.53
N LYS A 114 13.22 21.04 2.70
CA LYS A 114 13.49 20.37 3.97
C LYS A 114 13.63 18.88 3.67
N GLU A 115 14.74 18.27 4.03
CA GLU A 115 14.95 16.84 3.78
C GLU A 115 13.80 16.07 4.40
N ILE A 116 12.86 15.66 3.58
CA ILE A 116 11.69 14.92 4.02
C ILE A 116 12.11 13.45 4.05
N ASN A 117 12.14 12.87 5.24
CA ASN A 117 12.23 11.44 5.36
C ASN A 117 10.87 10.82 5.00
N PHE A 118 10.84 9.97 3.99
CA PHE A 118 9.60 9.33 3.55
C PHE A 118 8.98 8.44 4.63
N PHE A 119 9.79 7.87 5.54
CA PHE A 119 9.28 7.12 6.68
C PHE A 119 8.46 7.99 7.65
N ASP A 120 8.83 9.25 7.85
CA ASP A 120 8.07 10.17 8.70
C ASP A 120 6.69 10.44 8.09
N PHE A 121 6.63 10.60 6.76
CA PHE A 121 5.36 10.71 6.05
C PHE A 121 4.51 9.44 6.19
N ILE A 122 5.11 8.25 6.02
CA ILE A 122 4.40 6.96 6.18
C ILE A 122 3.82 6.84 7.59
N GLN A 123 4.60 7.20 8.61
CA GLN A 123 4.17 7.15 10.00
C GLN A 123 2.99 8.12 10.26
N ALA A 124 3.11 9.37 9.81
CA ALA A 124 2.03 10.36 9.92
C ALA A 124 0.75 9.87 9.20
N TYR A 125 0.89 9.33 7.99
CA TYR A 125 -0.24 8.75 7.26
C TYR A 125 -0.91 7.62 8.04
N TYR A 126 -0.13 6.72 8.65
CA TYR A 126 -0.66 5.62 9.45
C TYR A 126 -1.41 6.13 10.70
N GLU A 127 -0.90 7.15 11.36
CA GLU A 127 -1.54 7.73 12.55
C GLU A 127 -2.89 8.38 12.21
N GLU A 128 -2.93 9.15 11.12
CA GLU A 128 -4.15 9.79 10.62
C GLU A 128 -5.18 8.81 10.05
N TYR A 129 -4.79 7.56 9.76
CA TYR A 129 -5.66 6.61 9.06
C TYR A 129 -6.73 6.00 9.99
N THR A 130 -8.01 6.26 9.70
CA THR A 130 -9.16 5.86 10.56
C THR A 130 -9.98 4.69 10.02
N LYS A 131 -9.72 4.21 8.78
CA LYS A 131 -10.55 3.16 8.16
C LYS A 131 -10.32 1.78 8.79
N ALA A 132 -11.31 0.90 8.65
CA ALA A 132 -11.32 -0.45 9.23
C ALA A 132 -10.11 -1.33 8.82
N ASP A 133 -9.46 -1.04 7.70
CA ASP A 133 -8.27 -1.77 7.23
C ASP A 133 -6.93 -1.21 7.77
N LYS A 134 -6.95 -0.38 8.83
CA LYS A 134 -5.74 0.21 9.45
C LYS A 134 -4.68 -0.84 9.81
N ARG A 135 -5.12 -2.00 10.34
CA ARG A 135 -4.21 -3.12 10.63
C ARG A 135 -3.49 -3.62 9.38
N MET A 136 -4.15 -3.62 8.22
CA MET A 136 -3.55 -4.04 6.95
C MET A 136 -2.57 -2.99 6.40
N ILE A 137 -2.84 -1.71 6.63
CA ILE A 137 -1.88 -0.61 6.35
C ILE A 137 -0.60 -0.83 7.17
N LYS A 138 -0.72 -1.09 8.49
CA LYS A 138 0.43 -1.39 9.36
C LYS A 138 1.27 -2.56 8.84
N ALA A 139 0.60 -3.62 8.41
CA ALA A 139 1.28 -4.80 7.85
C ALA A 139 2.02 -4.48 6.54
N ALA A 140 1.42 -3.68 5.65
CA ALA A 140 2.07 -3.24 4.41
C ALA A 140 3.28 -2.34 4.68
N VAL A 141 3.18 -1.40 5.62
CA VAL A 141 4.30 -0.57 6.07
C VAL A 141 5.45 -1.42 6.60
N LYS A 142 5.12 -2.39 7.49
CA LYS A 142 6.14 -3.30 8.01
C LYS A 142 6.86 -4.06 6.89
N ARG A 143 6.13 -4.58 5.90
CA ARG A 143 6.73 -5.28 4.74
C ARG A 143 7.67 -4.37 3.95
N PHE A 144 7.30 -3.12 3.75
CA PHE A 144 8.17 -2.16 3.08
C PHE A 144 9.42 -1.85 3.91
N THR A 145 9.28 -1.64 5.23
CA THR A 145 10.43 -1.42 6.12
C THR A 145 11.38 -2.62 6.14
N ASP A 146 10.84 -3.85 6.20
CA ASP A 146 11.61 -5.09 6.16
C ASP A 146 12.36 -5.22 4.82
N PHE A 147 11.72 -4.89 3.70
CA PHE A 147 12.31 -4.86 2.36
C PHE A 147 13.46 -3.84 2.26
N ILE A 148 13.23 -2.60 2.71
CA ILE A 148 14.29 -1.58 2.69
C ILE A 148 15.47 -1.99 3.58
N ALA A 149 15.21 -2.60 4.74
CA ALA A 149 16.28 -3.05 5.63
C ALA A 149 17.12 -4.18 5.00
N LEU A 150 16.52 -5.00 4.14
CA LEU A 150 17.18 -6.12 3.47
C LEU A 150 17.92 -5.68 2.19
N GLU A 151 17.22 -5.02 1.27
CA GLU A 151 17.74 -4.73 -0.07
C GLU A 151 18.44 -3.36 -0.14
N TYR A 152 18.09 -2.44 0.75
CA TYR A 152 18.59 -1.06 0.77
C TYR A 152 19.04 -0.62 2.16
N PRO A 153 19.99 -1.31 2.80
CA PRO A 153 20.37 -1.09 4.21
C PRO A 153 20.84 0.34 4.51
N LEU A 154 21.39 1.06 3.52
CA LEU A 154 21.79 2.46 3.65
C LEU A 154 20.59 3.40 3.88
N TYR A 155 19.40 3.01 3.45
CA TYR A 155 18.17 3.80 3.60
C TYR A 155 17.26 3.33 4.73
N LYS A 156 17.73 2.40 5.57
CA LYS A 156 16.96 1.77 6.64
C LYS A 156 16.25 2.76 7.59
N ASN A 157 16.93 3.86 7.90
CA ASN A 157 16.43 4.86 8.86
C ASN A 157 15.95 6.16 8.19
N ASN A 158 16.41 6.43 6.99
CA ASN A 158 16.07 7.64 6.25
C ASN A 158 16.10 7.39 4.76
N ILE A 159 14.97 7.55 4.11
CA ILE A 159 14.83 7.48 2.66
C ILE A 159 14.18 8.76 2.16
N SER A 160 14.84 9.48 1.25
CA SER A 160 14.21 10.64 0.64
C SER A 160 13.16 10.22 -0.38
N PRO A 161 12.07 10.99 -0.57
CA PRO A 161 11.01 10.67 -1.54
C PRO A 161 11.53 10.43 -2.97
N GLU A 162 12.59 11.14 -3.37
CA GLU A 162 13.20 11.02 -4.69
C GLU A 162 13.86 9.65 -4.93
N ARG A 163 14.18 8.92 -3.86
CA ARG A 163 14.76 7.58 -3.93
C ARG A 163 13.71 6.49 -4.11
N VAL A 164 12.44 6.79 -3.85
CA VAL A 164 11.33 5.85 -4.06
C VAL A 164 11.02 5.80 -5.55
N SER A 165 11.82 5.02 -6.28
CA SER A 165 11.76 4.88 -7.73
C SER A 165 10.78 3.79 -8.18
N HIS A 166 10.44 3.77 -9.47
CA HIS A 166 9.68 2.70 -10.11
C HIS A 166 10.36 1.34 -9.93
N ASP A 167 11.67 1.27 -10.23
CA ASP A 167 12.47 0.04 -10.11
C ASP A 167 12.46 -0.51 -8.67
N MET A 168 12.55 0.38 -7.67
CA MET A 168 12.42 -0.02 -6.26
C MET A 168 11.04 -0.62 -5.97
N MET A 169 9.97 -0.11 -6.58
CA MET A 169 8.63 -0.64 -6.40
C MET A 169 8.43 -1.98 -7.11
N GLU A 170 9.06 -2.20 -8.25
CA GLU A 170 9.10 -3.53 -8.90
C GLU A 170 9.78 -4.56 -8.01
N GLN A 171 10.97 -4.26 -7.49
CA GLN A 171 11.69 -5.13 -6.55
C GLN A 171 10.88 -5.36 -5.26
N PHE A 172 10.16 -4.35 -4.78
CA PHE A 172 9.28 -4.54 -3.62
C PHE A 172 8.12 -5.51 -3.93
N VAL A 173 7.57 -5.48 -5.13
CA VAL A 173 6.55 -6.46 -5.55
C VAL A 173 7.14 -7.86 -5.61
N GLU A 174 8.35 -8.04 -6.17
CA GLU A 174 9.04 -9.33 -6.17
C GLU A 174 9.28 -9.85 -4.75
N TYR A 175 9.76 -8.99 -3.85
CA TYR A 175 9.91 -9.31 -2.42
C TYR A 175 8.59 -9.75 -1.79
N LEU A 176 7.48 -9.03 -2.05
CA LEU A 176 6.17 -9.40 -1.53
C LEU A 176 5.71 -10.76 -2.05
N GLN A 177 5.91 -11.05 -3.33
CA GLN A 177 5.55 -12.32 -3.95
C GLN A 177 6.40 -13.48 -3.41
N GLY A 178 7.69 -13.27 -3.19
CA GLY A 178 8.59 -14.27 -2.61
C GLY A 178 8.35 -14.57 -1.13
N THR A 179 7.82 -13.59 -0.37
CA THR A 179 7.65 -13.70 1.09
C THR A 179 6.21 -13.90 1.56
N SER A 180 5.22 -13.86 0.64
CA SER A 180 3.80 -13.98 0.99
C SER A 180 3.15 -15.14 0.25
N LYS A 181 2.21 -15.82 0.91
CA LYS A 181 1.42 -16.91 0.31
C LYS A 181 0.02 -16.43 -0.08
N GLY A 182 -0.55 -17.03 -1.12
CA GLY A 182 -1.91 -16.77 -1.60
C GLY A 182 -2.11 -15.30 -2.01
N GLU A 183 -3.13 -14.64 -1.48
CA GLU A 183 -3.44 -13.23 -1.75
C GLU A 183 -2.60 -12.24 -0.91
N GLY A 184 -1.65 -12.71 -0.12
CA GLY A 184 -0.89 -11.89 0.83
C GLY A 184 -0.14 -10.75 0.13
N ALA A 185 0.64 -11.07 -0.91
CA ALA A 185 1.39 -10.09 -1.70
C ALA A 185 0.45 -9.02 -2.29
N LEU A 186 -0.58 -9.44 -3.00
CA LEU A 186 -1.57 -8.54 -3.62
C LEU A 186 -2.28 -7.66 -2.57
N THR A 187 -2.56 -8.21 -1.40
CA THR A 187 -3.19 -7.48 -0.29
C THR A 187 -2.27 -6.39 0.25
N HIS A 188 -0.98 -6.69 0.49
CA HIS A 188 0.00 -5.70 0.95
C HIS A 188 0.24 -4.63 -0.12
N TRP A 189 0.40 -5.02 -1.38
CA TRP A 189 0.59 -4.11 -2.50
C TRP A 189 -0.58 -3.12 -2.68
N LYS A 190 -1.82 -3.59 -2.61
CA LYS A 190 -3.01 -2.72 -2.67
C LYS A 190 -3.03 -1.68 -1.53
N ARG A 191 -2.53 -2.02 -0.33
CA ARG A 191 -2.45 -1.08 0.80
C ARG A 191 -1.27 -0.13 0.65
N TRP A 192 -0.16 -0.62 0.14
CA TRP A 192 0.99 0.21 -0.18
C TRP A 192 0.65 1.28 -1.22
N LYS A 193 -0.02 0.92 -2.30
CA LYS A 193 -0.50 1.90 -3.30
C LYS A 193 -1.41 2.99 -2.71
N LYS A 194 -2.14 2.75 -1.63
CA LYS A 194 -2.90 3.81 -0.94
C LYS A 194 -1.98 4.85 -0.30
N ILE A 195 -0.88 4.41 0.32
CA ILE A 195 0.12 5.30 0.95
C ILE A 195 0.80 6.13 -0.14
N VAL A 196 1.25 5.49 -1.21
CA VAL A 196 1.92 6.16 -2.35
C VAL A 196 0.99 7.20 -2.99
N LYS A 197 -0.27 6.84 -3.27
CA LYS A 197 -1.26 7.80 -3.81
C LYS A 197 -1.50 8.99 -2.87
N ALA A 198 -1.49 8.78 -1.56
CA ALA A 198 -1.59 9.87 -0.60
C ALA A 198 -0.33 10.75 -0.61
N ALA A 199 0.86 10.16 -0.79
CA ALA A 199 2.12 10.89 -0.92
C ALA A 199 2.13 11.76 -2.20
N VAL A 200 1.67 11.23 -3.31
CA VAL A 200 1.52 12.00 -4.56
C VAL A 200 0.52 13.15 -4.39
N LYS A 201 -0.62 12.89 -3.75
CA LYS A 201 -1.64 13.92 -3.50
C LYS A 201 -1.15 15.06 -2.58
N LYS A 202 -0.20 14.77 -1.67
CA LYS A 202 0.42 15.75 -0.76
C LYS A 202 1.73 16.33 -1.32
N ASP A 203 2.04 16.13 -2.61
CA ASP A 203 3.26 16.58 -3.30
C ASP A 203 4.58 16.09 -2.63
N ILE A 204 4.51 15.01 -1.85
CA ILE A 204 5.69 14.33 -1.29
C ILE A 204 6.39 13.53 -2.38
N LEU A 205 5.63 12.84 -3.22
CA LEU A 205 6.11 12.18 -4.44
C LEU A 205 5.60 12.93 -5.66
N ARG A 206 6.45 13.17 -6.65
CA ARG A 206 6.09 13.89 -7.88
C ARG A 206 5.24 13.07 -8.83
N LYS A 207 5.50 11.75 -8.89
CA LYS A 207 4.81 10.78 -9.73
C LYS A 207 4.48 9.57 -8.89
N ASP A 208 3.52 8.79 -9.33
CA ASP A 208 3.23 7.49 -8.71
C ASP A 208 4.28 6.45 -9.17
N PRO A 209 5.23 6.05 -8.31
CA PRO A 209 6.23 5.05 -8.68
C PRO A 209 5.63 3.63 -8.79
N CYS A 210 4.35 3.46 -8.43
CA CYS A 210 3.62 2.19 -8.55
C CYS A 210 2.77 2.09 -9.83
N GLU A 211 2.88 3.08 -10.73
CA GLU A 211 2.15 3.08 -12.00
C GLU A 211 2.57 1.87 -12.84
N ASP A 212 1.62 1.22 -13.50
CA ASP A 212 1.79 0.04 -14.37
C ASP A 212 2.40 -1.22 -13.71
N ILE A 213 2.76 -1.18 -12.43
CA ILE A 213 3.27 -2.36 -11.73
C ILE A 213 2.13 -3.29 -11.32
N VAL A 214 2.21 -4.54 -11.77
CA VAL A 214 1.26 -5.60 -11.48
C VAL A 214 1.81 -6.55 -10.43
N CYS A 215 1.13 -6.67 -9.30
CA CYS A 215 1.41 -7.69 -8.29
C CYS A 215 0.42 -8.85 -8.45
N LYS A 216 0.93 -10.06 -8.63
CA LYS A 216 0.11 -11.28 -8.77
C LYS A 216 -0.08 -11.96 -7.41
N ALA A 217 -1.19 -12.65 -7.25
CA ALA A 217 -1.39 -13.58 -6.14
C ALA A 217 -0.69 -14.90 -6.44
N ASP A 218 -0.35 -15.64 -5.38
CA ASP A 218 0.12 -17.01 -5.49
C ASP A 218 -1.10 -17.93 -5.70
N GLU A 219 -1.36 -18.30 -6.96
CA GLU A 219 -2.53 -19.07 -7.36
C GLU A 219 -2.52 -20.49 -6.78
N ASP A 220 -1.35 -21.09 -6.59
CA ASP A 220 -1.24 -22.44 -6.04
C ASP A 220 -1.67 -22.51 -4.57
N ALA A 221 -1.39 -21.47 -3.80
CA ALA A 221 -1.86 -21.35 -2.43
C ALA A 221 -3.32 -20.89 -2.31
N LEU A 222 -3.98 -20.52 -3.41
CA LEU A 222 -5.41 -20.14 -3.43
C LEU A 222 -6.35 -21.35 -3.52
N LYS A 223 -5.84 -22.52 -3.87
CA LYS A 223 -6.64 -23.77 -3.90
C LYS A 223 -7.11 -24.06 -2.48
N LYS A 224 -8.39 -23.84 -2.24
CA LYS A 224 -9.00 -24.13 -0.94
C LYS A 224 -9.48 -25.57 -0.93
N ASP A 225 -9.18 -26.24 0.16
CA ASP A 225 -9.76 -27.54 0.42
C ASP A 225 -11.27 -27.43 0.61
N ILE A 226 -12.03 -28.19 -0.17
CA ILE A 226 -13.48 -28.30 -0.06
C ILE A 226 -13.80 -29.75 0.29
N LEU A 227 -14.69 -29.97 1.26
CA LEU A 227 -15.18 -31.30 1.59
C LEU A 227 -16.04 -31.84 0.43
N SER A 228 -15.83 -33.11 0.09
CA SER A 228 -16.81 -33.83 -0.74
C SER A 228 -18.09 -34.11 0.05
N ILE A 229 -19.13 -34.57 -0.63
CA ILE A 229 -20.40 -34.96 0.05
C ILE A 229 -20.16 -36.12 1.03
N GLU A 230 -19.33 -37.09 0.62
CA GLU A 230 -18.96 -38.25 1.44
C GLU A 230 -18.15 -37.83 2.66
N GLU A 231 -17.14 -36.96 2.49
CA GLU A 231 -16.36 -36.40 3.60
C GLU A 231 -17.23 -35.57 4.55
N MET A 232 -18.21 -34.85 4.02
CA MET A 232 -19.17 -34.10 4.85
C MET A 232 -20.05 -35.04 5.67
N GLN A 233 -20.56 -36.11 5.08
CA GLN A 233 -21.34 -37.14 5.79
C GLN A 233 -20.50 -37.82 6.86
N GLN A 234 -19.25 -38.20 6.53
CA GLN A 234 -18.29 -38.77 7.46
C GLN A 234 -18.00 -37.82 8.63
N LEU A 235 -17.78 -36.53 8.36
CA LEU A 235 -17.58 -35.53 9.40
C LEU A 235 -18.80 -35.41 10.31
N ILE A 236 -19.99 -35.30 9.76
CA ILE A 236 -21.25 -35.17 10.52
C ILE A 236 -21.48 -36.44 11.38
N GLY A 237 -21.21 -37.64 10.83
CA GLY A 237 -21.36 -38.90 11.56
C GLY A 237 -20.29 -39.13 12.64
N THR A 238 -19.19 -38.37 12.63
CA THR A 238 -18.11 -38.57 13.62
C THR A 238 -18.37 -37.77 14.89
N THR A 239 -18.46 -38.48 16.00
CA THR A 239 -18.55 -37.92 17.36
C THR A 239 -17.40 -38.43 18.23
N TYR A 240 -17.01 -37.67 19.24
CA TYR A 240 -15.95 -38.06 20.20
C TYR A 240 -16.22 -37.42 21.56
N LYS A 241 -15.67 -38.05 22.61
CA LYS A 241 -15.71 -37.53 23.98
C LYS A 241 -15.06 -36.13 23.99
N GLU A 242 -15.65 -35.17 24.66
CA GLU A 242 -15.19 -33.78 24.78
C GLU A 242 -15.35 -32.95 23.50
N GLN A 243 -16.14 -33.42 22.53
CA GLN A 243 -16.47 -32.61 21.37
C GLN A 243 -17.25 -31.34 21.78
N ASN A 244 -16.82 -30.18 21.29
CA ASN A 244 -17.59 -28.96 21.51
C ASN A 244 -18.86 -28.97 20.65
N MET A 245 -19.98 -29.30 21.30
CA MET A 245 -21.27 -29.49 20.63
C MET A 245 -21.80 -28.20 19.99
N GLU A 246 -21.53 -27.03 20.60
CA GLU A 246 -21.93 -25.73 20.01
C GLU A 246 -21.18 -25.45 18.70
N THR A 247 -19.86 -25.70 18.71
CA THR A 247 -19.05 -25.57 17.47
C THR A 247 -19.52 -26.57 16.40
N ARG A 248 -19.81 -27.81 16.79
CA ARG A 248 -20.33 -28.83 15.88
C ARG A 248 -21.66 -28.41 15.26
N ARG A 249 -22.65 -28.05 16.09
CA ARG A 249 -23.98 -27.63 15.69
C ARG A 249 -23.93 -26.44 14.76
N ALA A 250 -23.18 -25.41 15.10
CA ALA A 250 -23.03 -24.20 14.29
C ALA A 250 -22.27 -24.45 12.95
N PHE A 251 -21.26 -25.34 12.94
CA PHE A 251 -20.56 -25.65 11.71
C PHE A 251 -21.42 -26.45 10.74
N ILE A 252 -22.21 -27.45 11.25
CA ILE A 252 -23.19 -28.17 10.42
C ILE A 252 -24.20 -27.18 9.85
N PHE A 253 -24.72 -26.26 10.66
CA PHE A 253 -25.62 -25.22 10.20
C PHE A 253 -24.98 -24.36 9.08
N THR A 254 -23.68 -24.04 9.21
CA THR A 254 -22.93 -23.32 8.17
C THR A 254 -22.80 -24.11 6.87
N LEU A 255 -22.61 -25.42 6.93
CA LEU A 255 -22.51 -26.27 5.74
C LEU A 255 -23.78 -26.16 4.86
N TYR A 256 -24.94 -26.04 5.48
CA TYR A 256 -26.23 -25.98 4.76
C TYR A 256 -26.69 -24.56 4.42
N THR A 257 -26.27 -23.56 5.20
CA THR A 257 -26.74 -22.17 5.02
C THR A 257 -25.73 -21.25 4.37
N GLY A 258 -24.45 -21.62 4.41
CA GLY A 258 -23.37 -20.79 3.89
C GLY A 258 -23.11 -19.50 4.67
N ILE A 259 -23.61 -19.35 5.90
CA ILE A 259 -23.45 -18.16 6.74
C ILE A 259 -21.99 -17.99 7.17
N ARG A 260 -21.49 -16.74 7.21
CA ARG A 260 -20.14 -16.46 7.68
C ARG A 260 -20.00 -16.64 9.19
N PHE A 261 -18.82 -16.97 9.66
CA PHE A 261 -18.54 -17.11 11.11
C PHE A 261 -18.95 -15.88 11.92
N CYS A 262 -18.64 -14.67 11.43
CA CYS A 262 -19.01 -13.44 12.13
C CYS A 262 -20.51 -13.24 12.25
N ASP A 263 -21.28 -13.69 11.27
CA ASP A 263 -22.73 -13.56 11.27
C ASP A 263 -23.35 -14.66 12.16
N ILE A 264 -22.93 -15.95 12.01
CA ILE A 264 -23.46 -17.06 12.80
C ILE A 264 -23.24 -16.88 14.31
N LYS A 265 -22.11 -16.30 14.69
CA LYS A 265 -21.81 -16.00 16.11
C LYS A 265 -22.81 -15.01 16.74
N ASP A 266 -23.42 -14.18 15.90
CA ASP A 266 -24.30 -13.11 16.36
C ASP A 266 -25.79 -13.38 16.11
N LEU A 267 -26.14 -14.52 15.49
CA LEU A 267 -27.53 -14.93 15.33
C LEU A 267 -28.20 -15.08 16.69
N THR A 268 -29.40 -14.54 16.78
CA THR A 268 -30.27 -14.64 17.95
C THR A 268 -31.58 -15.33 17.59
N PHE A 269 -32.31 -15.83 18.58
CA PHE A 269 -33.64 -16.42 18.35
C PHE A 269 -34.62 -15.41 17.77
N GLY A 270 -34.47 -14.11 18.02
CA GLY A 270 -35.25 -13.06 17.38
C GLY A 270 -35.01 -12.90 15.87
N ASN A 271 -33.95 -13.54 15.31
CA ASN A 271 -33.78 -13.60 13.87
C ASN A 271 -34.61 -14.69 13.18
N VAL A 272 -35.29 -15.56 13.94
CA VAL A 272 -36.00 -16.71 13.44
C VAL A 272 -37.51 -16.45 13.46
N ASP A 273 -38.13 -16.50 12.30
CA ASP A 273 -39.58 -16.59 12.19
C ASP A 273 -39.97 -18.07 12.11
N TYR A 274 -40.38 -18.62 13.22
CA TYR A 274 -40.78 -20.04 13.32
C TYR A 274 -42.06 -20.34 12.55
N SER A 275 -42.99 -19.38 12.43
CA SER A 275 -44.27 -19.56 11.75
C SER A 275 -44.06 -19.72 10.24
N ASN A 276 -43.19 -18.89 9.67
CA ASN A 276 -42.86 -18.92 8.24
C ASN A 276 -41.64 -19.78 7.94
N LYS A 277 -40.95 -20.30 8.97
CA LYS A 277 -39.71 -21.06 8.87
C LYS A 277 -38.62 -20.27 8.11
N ILE A 278 -38.37 -19.02 8.50
CA ILE A 278 -37.40 -18.12 7.85
C ILE A 278 -36.44 -17.58 8.88
N LEU A 279 -35.12 -17.63 8.54
CA LEU A 279 -34.05 -16.91 9.28
C LEU A 279 -33.73 -15.64 8.53
N SER A 280 -33.78 -14.49 9.21
CA SER A 280 -33.54 -13.20 8.61
C SER A 280 -32.56 -12.37 9.46
N PHE A 281 -31.51 -11.83 8.82
CA PHE A 281 -30.49 -10.99 9.49
C PHE A 281 -29.74 -10.10 8.51
N ASN A 282 -29.06 -9.07 9.03
CA ASN A 282 -28.16 -8.24 8.26
C ASN A 282 -26.71 -8.74 8.37
N GLN A 283 -26.05 -8.99 7.22
CA GLN A 283 -24.66 -9.43 7.19
C GLN A 283 -23.72 -8.31 7.61
N LYS A 284 -22.91 -8.51 8.64
CA LYS A 284 -21.93 -7.52 9.17
C LYS A 284 -20.95 -6.99 8.12
N LYS A 285 -20.44 -7.86 7.25
CA LYS A 285 -19.40 -7.48 6.28
C LYS A 285 -19.90 -6.52 5.20
N THR A 286 -21.20 -6.53 4.90
CA THR A 286 -21.80 -5.73 3.84
C THR A 286 -22.76 -4.67 4.36
N GLN A 287 -23.00 -4.64 5.66
CA GLN A 287 -23.85 -3.65 6.32
C GLN A 287 -23.29 -2.23 6.07
N GLY A 288 -24.14 -1.32 5.61
CA GLY A 288 -23.76 0.05 5.26
C GLY A 288 -23.06 0.23 3.90
N HIS A 289 -22.73 -0.86 3.20
CA HIS A 289 -22.06 -0.82 1.89
C HIS A 289 -22.88 -1.36 0.74
N SER A 290 -23.98 -2.04 1.00
CA SER A 290 -24.83 -2.65 -0.03
C SER A 290 -26.26 -2.83 0.48
N SER A 291 -27.24 -2.58 -0.40
CA SER A 291 -28.66 -2.95 -0.18
C SER A 291 -28.85 -4.47 -0.04
N LYS A 292 -27.88 -5.27 -0.46
CA LYS A 292 -27.87 -6.74 -0.34
C LYS A 292 -27.31 -7.24 1.01
N SER A 293 -27.23 -6.39 2.04
CA SER A 293 -26.81 -6.81 3.38
C SER A 293 -27.85 -7.66 4.09
N TYR A 294 -29.13 -7.46 3.80
CA TYR A 294 -30.23 -8.26 4.34
C TYR A 294 -30.27 -9.64 3.66
N VAL A 295 -30.30 -10.67 4.47
CA VAL A 295 -30.35 -12.07 4.03
C VAL A 295 -31.54 -12.74 4.67
N SER A 296 -32.30 -13.48 3.84
CA SER A 296 -33.40 -14.32 4.25
C SER A 296 -33.16 -15.75 3.79
N ILE A 297 -33.20 -16.71 4.70
CA ILE A 297 -32.90 -18.12 4.45
C ILE A 297 -34.10 -18.96 4.89
N PRO A 298 -34.69 -19.75 3.98
CA PRO A 298 -35.75 -20.68 4.37
C PRO A 298 -35.16 -21.81 5.22
N LEU A 299 -35.85 -22.15 6.30
CA LEU A 299 -35.47 -23.19 7.24
C LEU A 299 -36.34 -24.45 7.01
N ASN A 300 -35.72 -25.60 6.98
CA ASN A 300 -36.41 -26.87 7.10
C ASN A 300 -36.35 -27.40 8.54
N ASP A 301 -37.04 -28.51 8.82
CA ASP A 301 -37.14 -29.08 10.15
C ASP A 301 -35.74 -29.47 10.72
N GLY A 302 -34.82 -29.95 9.86
CA GLY A 302 -33.45 -30.26 10.25
C GLY A 302 -32.65 -29.03 10.66
N LEU A 303 -32.81 -27.89 9.96
CA LEU A 303 -32.19 -26.63 10.34
C LEU A 303 -32.82 -26.05 11.61
N LEU A 304 -34.15 -26.16 11.76
CA LEU A 304 -34.84 -25.79 12.99
C LEU A 304 -34.36 -26.61 14.18
N SER A 305 -34.17 -27.92 14.00
CA SER A 305 -33.57 -28.79 15.04
C SER A 305 -32.17 -28.40 15.43
N LEU A 306 -31.36 -27.91 14.47
CA LEU A 306 -30.01 -27.33 14.76
C LEU A 306 -30.08 -25.98 15.48
N ILE A 307 -31.09 -25.16 15.22
CA ILE A 307 -31.35 -23.92 15.94
C ILE A 307 -31.73 -24.21 17.38
N GLY A 308 -32.65 -25.19 17.57
CA GLY A 308 -33.22 -25.53 18.86
C GLY A 308 -34.24 -24.50 19.35
N GLU A 309 -34.54 -24.53 20.63
CA GLU A 309 -35.47 -23.64 21.28
C GLU A 309 -34.74 -22.64 22.19
N ALA A 310 -35.30 -21.44 22.33
CA ALA A 310 -34.76 -20.45 23.27
C ALA A 310 -34.88 -20.97 24.70
N SER A 311 -33.83 -20.74 25.48
CA SER A 311 -33.84 -21.09 26.93
C SER A 311 -34.47 -19.96 27.77
N THR A 312 -34.68 -18.81 27.18
CA THR A 312 -35.31 -17.63 27.79
C THR A 312 -36.31 -16.99 26.82
N ASP A 313 -37.24 -16.19 27.31
CA ASP A 313 -38.15 -15.40 26.49
C ASP A 313 -37.48 -14.20 25.79
N SER A 314 -36.15 -14.07 25.92
CA SER A 314 -35.41 -12.95 25.33
C SER A 314 -35.12 -13.20 23.83
N PRO A 315 -35.60 -12.35 22.93
CA PRO A 315 -35.30 -12.45 21.50
C PRO A 315 -33.79 -12.25 21.19
N ASP A 316 -33.04 -11.65 22.11
CA ASP A 316 -31.60 -11.39 21.98
C ASP A 316 -30.72 -12.57 22.40
N GLU A 317 -31.31 -13.66 22.90
CA GLU A 317 -30.56 -14.85 23.25
C GLU A 317 -29.89 -15.43 21.98
N LYS A 318 -28.61 -15.77 22.12
CA LYS A 318 -27.81 -16.32 21.00
C LYS A 318 -28.22 -17.76 20.69
N ILE A 319 -28.46 -18.07 19.43
CA ILE A 319 -28.73 -19.42 18.92
C ILE A 319 -27.52 -20.34 19.17
N PHE A 320 -26.32 -19.82 18.91
CA PHE A 320 -25.07 -20.56 19.07
C PHE A 320 -24.14 -19.85 20.07
N LYS A 321 -23.90 -20.46 21.22
CA LYS A 321 -23.00 -19.93 22.28
C LYS A 321 -21.55 -20.28 21.96
N LEU A 322 -21.00 -19.69 20.87
CA LEU A 322 -19.69 -20.02 20.33
C LEU A 322 -18.56 -19.36 21.12
N PRO A 323 -17.45 -20.11 21.38
CA PRO A 323 -16.24 -19.54 21.93
C PRO A 323 -15.55 -18.60 20.89
N SER A 324 -14.31 -18.20 21.17
CA SER A 324 -13.54 -17.39 20.22
C SER A 324 -13.35 -18.12 18.87
N GLN A 325 -13.16 -17.37 17.78
CA GLN A 325 -12.94 -17.96 16.46
C GLN A 325 -11.74 -18.92 16.43
N THR A 326 -10.68 -18.60 17.17
CA THR A 326 -9.48 -19.44 17.28
C THR A 326 -9.81 -20.78 17.94
N MET A 327 -10.63 -20.77 18.99
CA MET A 327 -11.07 -21.99 19.67
C MET A 327 -11.99 -22.84 18.79
N CYS A 328 -12.93 -22.21 18.08
CA CYS A 328 -13.78 -22.91 17.10
C CYS A 328 -12.94 -23.57 15.99
N LEU A 329 -11.93 -22.87 15.45
CA LEU A 329 -11.02 -23.43 14.45
C LEU A 329 -10.16 -24.58 15.01
N LYS A 330 -9.76 -24.52 16.28
CA LYS A 330 -9.05 -25.62 16.94
C LYS A 330 -9.96 -26.84 17.10
N ALA A 331 -11.20 -26.64 17.56
CA ALA A 331 -12.19 -27.70 17.69
C ALA A 331 -12.52 -28.34 16.33
N LEU A 332 -12.67 -27.52 15.26
CA LEU A 332 -12.92 -28.01 13.91
C LEU A 332 -11.76 -28.85 13.37
N ARG A 333 -10.52 -28.41 13.56
CA ARG A 333 -9.33 -29.21 13.18
C ARG A 333 -9.25 -30.55 13.91
N HIS A 334 -9.58 -30.56 15.19
CA HIS A 334 -9.61 -31.81 15.96
C HIS A 334 -10.71 -32.74 15.44
N TRP A 335 -11.89 -32.20 15.15
CA TRP A 335 -13.02 -32.97 14.62
C TRP A 335 -12.71 -33.56 13.24
N THR A 336 -12.17 -32.78 12.29
CA THR A 336 -11.74 -33.28 10.98
C THR A 336 -10.67 -34.38 11.09
N ALA A 337 -9.70 -34.23 12.00
CA ALA A 337 -8.70 -35.26 12.25
C ALA A 337 -9.33 -36.58 12.80
N LYS A 338 -10.28 -36.48 13.73
CA LYS A 338 -11.04 -37.65 14.24
C LYS A 338 -11.88 -38.32 13.17
N ALA A 339 -12.40 -37.53 12.19
CA ALA A 339 -13.10 -38.03 11.05
C ALA A 339 -12.17 -38.61 9.95
N GLY A 340 -10.85 -38.64 10.15
CA GLY A 340 -9.88 -39.14 9.15
C GLY A 340 -9.72 -38.24 7.91
N ILE A 341 -10.19 -36.98 7.98
CA ILE A 341 -10.14 -36.02 6.88
C ILE A 341 -8.79 -35.30 6.93
N LYS A 342 -7.96 -35.50 5.91
CA LYS A 342 -6.60 -34.90 5.84
C LYS A 342 -6.60 -33.46 5.32
N LYS A 343 -7.72 -32.98 4.74
CA LYS A 343 -7.88 -31.62 4.22
C LYS A 343 -7.86 -30.58 5.33
N HIS A 344 -7.29 -29.40 5.02
CA HIS A 344 -7.30 -28.26 5.95
C HIS A 344 -8.65 -27.55 5.90
N ILE A 345 -9.57 -27.94 6.76
CA ILE A 345 -10.90 -27.38 6.82
C ILE A 345 -10.96 -26.22 7.82
N ALA A 346 -11.28 -25.05 7.28
CA ALA A 346 -11.59 -23.84 8.03
C ALA A 346 -13.08 -23.53 7.96
N TRP A 347 -13.58 -22.63 8.81
CA TRP A 347 -15.00 -22.25 8.80
C TRP A 347 -15.47 -21.77 7.43
N HIS A 348 -14.60 -21.10 6.71
CA HIS A 348 -14.93 -20.60 5.37
C HIS A 348 -15.13 -21.71 4.32
N CYS A 349 -14.53 -22.87 4.53
CA CYS A 349 -14.74 -24.05 3.67
C CYS A 349 -16.22 -24.50 3.68
N GLY A 350 -16.88 -24.45 4.86
CA GLY A 350 -18.31 -24.74 4.95
C GLY A 350 -19.19 -23.87 4.03
N ARG A 351 -18.85 -22.59 3.92
CA ARG A 351 -19.54 -21.67 3.00
C ARG A 351 -19.28 -21.99 1.51
N HIS A 352 -18.04 -22.41 1.17
CA HIS A 352 -17.72 -22.78 -0.21
C HIS A 352 -18.44 -24.04 -0.65
N ILE A 353 -18.66 -25.01 0.25
CA ILE A 353 -19.45 -26.22 -0.02
C ILE A 353 -20.87 -25.85 -0.45
N ASN A 354 -21.53 -24.97 0.29
CA ASN A 354 -22.87 -24.49 -0.05
C ASN A 354 -22.95 -23.82 -1.43
N SER A 355 -21.88 -23.10 -1.83
CA SER A 355 -21.79 -22.44 -3.14
C SER A 355 -21.53 -23.44 -4.28
N SER A 356 -20.70 -24.48 -4.03
CA SER A 356 -20.32 -25.48 -5.03
C SER A 356 -21.33 -26.61 -5.18
N TYR A 357 -21.98 -26.96 -4.08
CA TYR A 357 -23.03 -27.97 -4.01
C TYR A 357 -24.21 -27.34 -3.29
N PRO A 358 -25.15 -26.64 -4.00
CA PRO A 358 -26.34 -26.15 -3.35
C PRO A 358 -27.13 -27.37 -2.80
N LEU A 359 -26.84 -27.66 -1.54
CA LEU A 359 -27.47 -28.75 -0.80
C LEU A 359 -28.94 -28.39 -0.67
N LYS A 360 -29.74 -28.84 -1.66
CA LYS A 360 -31.18 -28.74 -1.52
C LYS A 360 -31.56 -29.42 -0.20
N THR A 361 -32.22 -28.69 0.63
CA THR A 361 -32.62 -28.99 2.02
C THR A 361 -33.30 -30.36 2.27
N ARG A 362 -33.51 -31.17 1.22
CA ARG A 362 -34.17 -32.49 1.26
C ARG A 362 -33.36 -33.63 1.95
N ASN A 363 -32.06 -33.48 2.16
CA ASN A 363 -31.24 -34.59 2.66
C ASN A 363 -30.95 -34.56 4.16
N LEU A 364 -31.46 -33.60 4.93
CA LEU A 364 -31.22 -33.54 6.38
C LEU A 364 -32.03 -34.57 7.17
N GLN A 365 -33.15 -35.07 6.62
CA GLN A 365 -33.99 -36.08 7.29
C GLN A 365 -33.30 -37.45 7.50
N ARG A 366 -32.19 -37.73 6.80
CA ARG A 366 -31.40 -38.97 6.98
C ARG A 366 -30.30 -38.88 8.04
N LEU A 367 -30.13 -37.75 8.69
CA LEU A 367 -29.02 -37.52 9.64
C LEU A 367 -29.46 -37.48 11.12
N SER A 368 -30.75 -37.66 11.37
CA SER A 368 -31.37 -37.71 12.71
C SER A 368 -31.84 -39.13 13.12
N ALA A 369 -31.38 -40.18 12.44
CA ALA A 369 -31.61 -41.56 12.82
C ALA A 369 -30.32 -42.18 13.38
#